data_fd3d108fd9a8b5283821e0b435f6947a
#
_entry.id   fd3d108fd9a8b5283821e0b435f6947a
#
_cell.length_a   1.000
_cell.length_b   1.000
_cell.length_c   1.000
_cell.angle_alpha   90.00
_cell.angle_beta   90.00
_cell.angle_gamma   90.00
#
_symmetry.space_group_name_H-M   'P 1'
#
loop_
_entity.id
_entity.type
_entity.pdbx_description
1 polymer ?
#
loop_
_entity_poly.entity_id
_entity_poly.type
_entity_poly.pdbx_seq_one_letter_code
_entity_poly.pdbx_strand_id
1 'polypeptide(L)'
;TMKFRNILLTTFAASAFVIGTTSCSDSFLDEKMYSSYGPEVSDVNAKLVGLHRQYAAIWGMSSQQGFVGCWQVGTDVGAPGDTQGVEVPFYRYQELNAENAGVSFLWEKLYELINSANQIIASQAEGGDAAATAEAMFFRAYAYNMLVTLWGDVPLVTESTSIPRTDYTRNAVAEVDGVIDSDLVYAMSNLPVVGAAKNESRINQDMARQLAGEAYLRMGMRDASYFKKAEDAVTP
;
A
#
# COMPACT_ATOMS: atom_id res chain seq x y z
N THR A 1 -45.83 6.70 -64.05
CA THR A 1 -44.55 7.25 -63.59
C THR A 1 -44.54 7.59 -62.07
N MET A 2 -45.69 7.91 -61.48
CA MET A 2 -45.83 8.27 -60.09
C MET A 2 -45.68 7.05 -59.09
N LYS A 3 -46.18 5.89 -59.50
CA LYS A 3 -46.12 4.66 -58.67
C LYS A 3 -44.70 4.12 -58.54
N PHE A 4 -43.83 4.23 -59.51
CA PHE A 4 -42.43 3.76 -59.44
C PHE A 4 -41.58 4.64 -58.54
N ARG A 5 -41.80 5.93 -58.45
CA ARG A 5 -41.06 6.89 -57.61
C ARG A 5 -41.35 6.68 -56.13
N ASN A 6 -42.56 6.31 -55.78
CA ASN A 6 -42.94 6.02 -54.40
C ASN A 6 -42.42 4.65 -53.94
N ILE A 7 -42.29 3.66 -54.81
CA ILE A 7 -41.69 2.36 -54.48
C ILE A 7 -40.19 2.51 -54.29
N LEU A 8 -39.50 3.33 -55.09
CA LEU A 8 -38.07 3.59 -54.91
C LEU A 8 -37.77 4.36 -53.59
N LEU A 9 -38.61 5.31 -53.20
CA LEU A 9 -38.49 6.07 -51.98
C LEU A 9 -38.76 5.20 -50.73
N THR A 10 -39.72 4.27 -50.79
CA THR A 10 -39.99 3.36 -49.65
C THR A 10 -38.91 2.28 -49.49
N THR A 11 -38.31 1.78 -50.56
CA THR A 11 -37.17 0.84 -50.47
C THR A 11 -35.91 1.50 -49.99
N PHE A 12 -35.67 2.77 -50.33
CA PHE A 12 -34.49 3.50 -49.81
C PHE A 12 -34.64 3.88 -48.33
N ALA A 13 -35.85 4.21 -47.89
CA ALA A 13 -36.14 4.48 -46.47
C ALA A 13 -36.05 3.20 -45.63
N ALA A 14 -36.46 2.04 -46.13
CA ALA A 14 -36.38 0.76 -45.44
C ALA A 14 -34.92 0.25 -45.33
N SER A 15 -34.10 0.47 -46.36
CA SER A 15 -32.69 0.09 -46.32
C SER A 15 -31.86 1.01 -45.40
N ALA A 16 -32.20 2.29 -45.26
CA ALA A 16 -31.52 3.21 -44.33
C ALA A 16 -31.82 2.89 -42.86
N PHE A 17 -32.98 2.27 -42.56
CA PHE A 17 -33.36 1.91 -41.19
C PHE A 17 -32.69 0.62 -40.71
N VAL A 18 -32.27 -0.28 -41.61
CA VAL A 18 -31.58 -1.54 -41.27
C VAL A 18 -30.09 -1.33 -41.03
N ILE A 19 -29.48 -0.25 -41.54
CA ILE A 19 -28.06 0.05 -41.32
C ILE A 19 -27.82 0.76 -39.99
N GLY A 20 -28.87 1.34 -39.35
CA GLY A 20 -28.77 2.10 -38.11
C GLY A 20 -28.80 1.26 -36.80
N THR A 21 -28.97 -0.05 -36.86
CA THR A 21 -29.13 -0.91 -35.69
C THR A 21 -27.95 -1.88 -35.44
N THR A 22 -26.83 -1.69 -36.13
CA THR A 22 -25.60 -2.34 -35.66
C THR A 22 -25.08 -1.51 -34.47
N SER A 23 -25.75 -1.65 -33.33
CA SER A 23 -25.20 -1.27 -32.03
C SER A 23 -23.82 -1.94 -31.90
N CYS A 24 -22.81 -1.13 -31.72
CA CYS A 24 -21.49 -1.65 -31.31
C CYS A 24 -21.75 -2.65 -30.19
N SER A 25 -21.28 -3.88 -30.35
CA SER A 25 -21.37 -4.87 -29.27
C SER A 25 -20.62 -4.30 -28.08
N ASP A 26 -21.13 -4.52 -26.87
CA ASP A 26 -20.46 -4.06 -25.63
C ASP A 26 -18.99 -4.47 -25.58
N SER A 27 -18.61 -5.55 -26.27
CA SER A 27 -17.23 -6.01 -26.40
C SER A 27 -16.29 -5.06 -27.18
N PHE A 28 -16.82 -4.07 -27.95
CA PHE A 28 -16.00 -3.04 -28.61
C PHE A 28 -15.53 -1.96 -27.63
N LEU A 29 -16.25 -1.80 -26.52
CA LEU A 29 -15.91 -0.86 -25.43
C LEU A 29 -15.11 -1.52 -24.31
N ASP A 30 -14.87 -2.84 -24.38
CA ASP A 30 -13.99 -3.53 -23.46
C ASP A 30 -12.54 -3.10 -23.73
N GLU A 31 -12.08 -2.11 -22.97
CA GLU A 31 -10.68 -1.72 -22.94
C GLU A 31 -9.84 -2.88 -22.42
N LYS A 32 -9.18 -3.60 -23.34
CA LYS A 32 -8.13 -4.54 -22.97
C LYS A 32 -6.88 -3.74 -22.62
N MET A 33 -6.71 -3.47 -21.34
CA MET A 33 -5.49 -2.85 -20.85
C MET A 33 -4.32 -3.85 -20.96
N TYR A 34 -3.58 -3.79 -22.06
CA TYR A 34 -2.39 -4.63 -22.28
C TYR A 34 -1.19 -4.20 -21.42
N SER A 35 -1.25 -3.07 -20.74
CA SER A 35 -0.17 -2.48 -19.95
C SER A 35 -0.43 -2.50 -18.44
N SER A 36 -1.60 -2.92 -17.97
CA SER A 36 -1.90 -3.10 -16.54
C SER A 36 -2.59 -4.44 -16.31
N TYR A 37 -2.20 -5.11 -15.24
CA TYR A 37 -2.89 -6.32 -14.81
C TYR A 37 -4.22 -5.92 -14.19
N GLY A 38 -5.34 -6.40 -14.73
CA GLY A 38 -6.66 -6.25 -14.11
C GLY A 38 -6.70 -6.95 -12.74
N PRO A 39 -7.61 -6.54 -11.84
CA PRO A 39 -7.71 -7.11 -10.50
C PRO A 39 -7.98 -8.62 -10.49
N GLU A 40 -8.54 -9.17 -11.58
CA GLU A 40 -8.84 -10.59 -11.73
C GLU A 40 -7.66 -11.47 -12.19
N VAL A 41 -6.57 -10.88 -12.68
CA VAL A 41 -5.46 -11.63 -13.31
C VAL A 41 -4.28 -11.83 -12.36
N SER A 42 -4.29 -11.25 -11.16
CA SER A 42 -3.10 -11.28 -10.34
C SER A 42 -3.07 -12.47 -9.39
N ASP A 43 -2.15 -13.40 -9.66
CA ASP A 43 -1.64 -14.33 -8.67
C ASP A 43 -1.27 -13.57 -7.38
N VAL A 44 -1.69 -14.08 -6.24
CA VAL A 44 -1.39 -13.50 -4.93
C VAL A 44 0.12 -13.30 -4.72
N ASN A 45 0.95 -14.20 -5.24
CA ASN A 45 2.40 -14.06 -5.19
C ASN A 45 2.91 -12.85 -5.95
N ALA A 46 2.33 -12.53 -7.12
CA ALA A 46 2.69 -11.33 -7.86
C ALA A 46 2.32 -10.05 -7.10
N LYS A 47 1.17 -10.03 -6.41
CA LYS A 47 0.77 -8.92 -5.53
C LYS A 47 1.74 -8.76 -4.36
N LEU A 48 2.14 -9.86 -3.71
CA LEU A 48 3.10 -9.84 -2.62
C LEU A 48 4.48 -9.33 -3.08
N VAL A 49 4.96 -9.76 -4.24
CA VAL A 49 6.19 -9.17 -4.84
C VAL A 49 6.03 -7.68 -5.08
N GLY A 50 4.82 -7.22 -5.43
CA GLY A 50 4.46 -5.80 -5.53
C GLY A 50 4.67 -5.05 -4.21
N LEU A 51 4.26 -5.62 -3.06
CA LEU A 51 4.50 -5.03 -1.73
C LEU A 51 6.01 -4.90 -1.43
N HIS A 52 6.80 -5.93 -1.72
CA HIS A 52 8.26 -5.85 -1.54
C HIS A 52 8.88 -4.76 -2.41
N ARG A 53 8.40 -4.56 -3.64
CA ARG A 53 8.85 -3.45 -4.48
C ARG A 53 8.47 -2.09 -3.93
N GLN A 54 7.24 -1.93 -3.43
CA GLN A 54 6.80 -0.68 -2.80
C GLN A 54 7.62 -0.39 -1.54
N TYR A 55 7.85 -1.39 -0.68
CA TYR A 55 8.72 -1.27 0.47
C TYR A 55 10.16 -0.87 0.08
N ALA A 56 10.73 -1.53 -0.90
CA ALA A 56 12.07 -1.21 -1.39
C ALA A 56 12.15 0.22 -1.98
N ALA A 57 11.07 0.71 -2.60
CA ALA A 57 11.01 2.07 -3.13
C ALA A 57 11.03 3.15 -2.02
N ILE A 58 10.50 2.86 -0.83
CA ILE A 58 10.58 3.75 0.34
C ILE A 58 12.05 3.96 0.74
N TRP A 59 12.83 2.87 0.74
CA TRP A 59 14.24 2.87 1.14
C TRP A 59 15.22 3.15 0.00
N GLY A 60 14.73 3.16 -1.24
CA GLY A 60 15.57 3.28 -2.44
C GLY A 60 16.30 4.62 -2.48
N MET A 61 17.59 4.55 -2.79
CA MET A 61 18.47 5.72 -2.96
C MET A 61 18.29 6.42 -4.32
N SER A 62 17.42 5.93 -5.20
CA SER A 62 17.31 6.39 -6.59
C SER A 62 16.52 7.68 -6.77
N SER A 63 15.85 8.19 -5.75
CA SER A 63 15.17 9.49 -5.79
C SER A 63 15.85 10.47 -4.86
N GLN A 64 15.95 11.72 -5.27
CA GLN A 64 16.39 12.82 -4.40
C GLN A 64 15.50 12.99 -3.15
N GLN A 65 14.36 12.32 -3.13
CA GLN A 65 13.39 12.27 -2.04
C GLN A 65 13.55 11.01 -1.20
N GLY A 66 14.56 10.17 -1.49
CA GLY A 66 14.77 8.89 -0.83
C GLY A 66 14.84 9.02 0.68
N PHE A 67 14.09 8.14 1.33
CA PHE A 67 13.94 8.10 2.78
C PHE A 67 15.27 8.02 3.54
N VAL A 68 16.26 7.28 3.01
CA VAL A 68 17.57 7.14 3.65
C VAL A 68 18.25 8.51 3.87
N GLY A 69 18.21 9.40 2.87
CA GLY A 69 18.72 10.76 3.01
C GLY A 69 17.98 11.53 4.12
N CYS A 70 16.66 11.55 4.07
CA CYS A 70 15.84 12.27 5.05
C CYS A 70 15.94 11.68 6.46
N TRP A 71 16.15 10.37 6.59
CA TRP A 71 16.17 9.68 7.88
C TRP A 71 17.51 9.77 8.61
N GLN A 72 18.61 9.87 7.87
CA GLN A 72 19.94 9.89 8.46
C GLN A 72 20.52 11.29 8.65
N VAL A 73 20.07 12.26 7.88
CA VAL A 73 20.50 13.64 8.06
C VAL A 73 19.89 14.23 9.34
N GLY A 74 20.63 15.08 10.02
CA GLY A 74 20.21 15.64 11.29
C GLY A 74 20.58 14.76 12.50
N THR A 75 21.23 13.64 12.27
CA THR A 75 21.89 12.84 13.29
C THR A 75 23.39 13.23 13.36
N ASP A 76 24.08 12.75 14.38
CA ASP A 76 25.53 12.95 14.53
C ASP A 76 26.39 12.14 13.54
N VAL A 77 25.76 11.22 12.78
CA VAL A 77 26.44 10.36 11.80
C VAL A 77 26.23 10.80 10.34
N GLY A 78 25.32 11.74 10.08
CA GLY A 78 24.98 12.17 8.73
C GLY A 78 24.66 13.64 8.61
N ALA A 79 25.26 14.30 7.63
CA ALA A 79 24.94 15.66 7.22
C ALA A 79 24.70 15.71 5.71
N PRO A 80 23.86 16.64 5.20
CA PRO A 80 23.65 16.77 3.78
C PRO A 80 24.94 17.22 3.08
N GLY A 81 25.24 16.62 1.92
CA GLY A 81 26.43 16.95 1.14
C GLY A 81 26.30 18.29 0.34
N ASP A 82 25.10 18.85 0.29
CA ASP A 82 24.80 20.10 -0.39
C ASP A 82 24.02 21.05 0.55
N THR A 83 23.92 22.31 0.16
CA THR A 83 23.16 23.33 0.87
C THR A 83 21.72 23.47 0.37
N GLN A 84 21.36 22.77 -0.70
CA GLN A 84 20.06 22.83 -1.36
C GLN A 84 19.59 21.43 -1.76
N GLY A 85 18.85 20.79 -0.90
CA GLY A 85 18.25 19.47 -1.17
C GLY A 85 17.01 19.26 -0.31
N VAL A 86 16.21 18.26 -0.65
CA VAL A 86 15.00 17.88 0.09
C VAL A 86 15.35 17.48 1.52
N GLU A 87 16.56 16.94 1.73
CA GLU A 87 17.10 16.49 3.00
C GLU A 87 17.62 17.64 3.89
N VAL A 88 17.93 18.80 3.34
CA VAL A 88 18.52 19.92 4.10
C VAL A 88 17.62 20.40 5.24
N PRO A 89 16.30 20.57 5.06
CA PRO A 89 15.39 20.93 6.15
C PRO A 89 15.35 19.89 7.29
N PHE A 90 15.59 18.61 7.01
CA PHE A 90 15.69 17.58 8.06
C PHE A 90 16.95 17.77 8.92
N TYR A 91 18.01 18.30 8.37
CA TYR A 91 19.23 18.63 9.11
C TYR A 91 19.07 19.93 9.93
N ARG A 92 18.43 20.95 9.34
CA ARG A 92 18.28 22.27 9.96
C ARG A 92 17.08 22.39 10.89
N TYR A 93 16.12 21.46 10.83
CA TYR A 93 14.85 21.38 11.57
C TYR A 93 13.95 22.62 11.50
N GLN A 94 14.52 23.83 11.47
CA GLN A 94 13.79 25.10 11.44
C GLN A 94 13.04 25.35 10.13
N GLU A 95 13.49 24.72 9.05
CA GLU A 95 12.91 24.86 7.71
C GLU A 95 11.98 23.68 7.37
N LEU A 96 11.92 22.66 8.22
CA LEU A 96 11.08 21.47 7.98
C LEU A 96 9.62 21.81 8.19
N ASN A 97 8.81 21.55 7.16
CA ASN A 97 7.37 21.78 7.16
C ASN A 97 6.63 20.65 6.41
N ALA A 98 5.30 20.68 6.45
CA ALA A 98 4.46 19.66 5.84
C ALA A 98 4.51 19.66 4.29
N GLU A 99 5.02 20.70 3.66
CA GLU A 99 5.15 20.84 2.21
C GLU A 99 6.49 20.30 1.69
N ASN A 100 7.38 19.87 2.60
CA ASN A 100 8.65 19.27 2.20
C ASN A 100 8.39 17.99 1.40
N ALA A 101 9.03 17.88 0.23
CA ALA A 101 8.81 16.76 -0.68
C ALA A 101 9.20 15.40 -0.08
N GLY A 102 10.16 15.34 0.84
CA GLY A 102 10.51 14.10 1.55
C GLY A 102 9.44 13.68 2.55
N VAL A 103 8.79 14.63 3.23
CA VAL A 103 7.65 14.37 4.13
C VAL A 103 6.46 13.84 3.33
N SER A 104 6.09 14.50 2.24
CA SER A 104 4.98 14.08 1.37
C SER A 104 5.25 12.73 0.72
N PHE A 105 6.45 12.51 0.20
CA PHE A 105 6.85 11.25 -0.39
C PHE A 105 6.67 10.07 0.57
N LEU A 106 7.18 10.19 1.80
CA LEU A 106 7.07 9.10 2.77
C LEU A 106 5.62 8.82 3.17
N TRP A 107 4.82 9.87 3.40
CA TRP A 107 3.41 9.75 3.69
C TRP A 107 2.66 9.00 2.58
N GLU A 108 2.83 9.43 1.33
CA GLU A 108 2.18 8.81 0.17
C GLU A 108 2.58 7.35 0.00
N LYS A 109 3.89 7.05 0.09
CA LYS A 109 4.39 5.68 -0.09
C LYS A 109 3.94 4.72 1.02
N LEU A 110 3.83 5.17 2.25
CA LEU A 110 3.31 4.36 3.34
C LEU A 110 1.81 4.06 3.15
N TYR A 111 1.01 5.03 2.71
CA TYR A 111 -0.42 4.78 2.42
C TYR A 111 -0.64 3.97 1.14
N GLU A 112 0.20 4.09 0.12
CA GLU A 112 0.21 3.17 -1.03
C GLU A 112 0.45 1.72 -0.58
N LEU A 113 1.42 1.51 0.30
CA LEU A 113 1.74 0.19 0.86
C LEU A 113 0.56 -0.38 1.67
N ILE A 114 -0.07 0.44 2.52
CA ILE A 114 -1.27 0.06 3.29
C ILE A 114 -2.42 -0.34 2.37
N ASN A 115 -2.72 0.46 1.34
CA ASN A 115 -3.82 0.15 0.42
C ASN A 115 -3.56 -1.16 -0.34
N SER A 116 -2.34 -1.38 -0.81
CA SER A 116 -1.96 -2.63 -1.47
C SER A 116 -2.05 -3.85 -0.52
N ALA A 117 -1.62 -3.68 0.74
CA ALA A 117 -1.78 -4.71 1.76
C ALA A 117 -3.26 -5.03 2.03
N ASN A 118 -4.12 -4.01 2.18
CA ASN A 118 -5.55 -4.17 2.37
C ASN A 118 -6.21 -4.93 1.20
N GLN A 119 -5.80 -4.67 -0.04
CA GLN A 119 -6.29 -5.39 -1.22
C GLN A 119 -5.94 -6.88 -1.17
N ILE A 120 -4.73 -7.23 -0.73
CA ILE A 120 -4.32 -8.63 -0.58
C ILE A 120 -5.12 -9.28 0.55
N ILE A 121 -5.20 -8.65 1.73
CA ILE A 121 -5.95 -9.16 2.87
C ILE A 121 -7.41 -9.43 2.47
N ALA A 122 -8.06 -8.46 1.81
CA ALA A 122 -9.43 -8.62 1.33
C ALA A 122 -9.57 -9.78 0.32
N SER A 123 -8.61 -9.96 -0.58
CA SER A 123 -8.64 -11.05 -1.57
C SER A 123 -8.44 -12.44 -0.98
N GLN A 124 -7.96 -12.54 0.27
CA GLN A 124 -7.73 -13.80 0.98
C GLN A 124 -8.77 -14.08 2.08
N ALA A 125 -9.77 -13.21 2.26
CA ALA A 125 -10.71 -13.28 3.40
C ALA A 125 -11.54 -14.58 3.45
N GLU A 126 -11.85 -15.20 2.31
CA GLU A 126 -12.67 -16.43 2.22
C GLU A 126 -11.81 -17.64 1.86
N GLY A 127 -11.13 -18.23 2.86
CA GLY A 127 -10.39 -19.47 2.67
C GLY A 127 -9.10 -19.35 1.87
N GLY A 128 -8.54 -18.14 1.80
CA GLY A 128 -7.29 -17.87 1.11
C GLY A 128 -6.04 -18.35 1.87
N ASP A 129 -4.87 -18.01 1.34
CA ASP A 129 -3.57 -18.35 1.89
C ASP A 129 -3.27 -17.54 3.16
N ALA A 130 -3.20 -18.21 4.31
CA ALA A 130 -2.90 -17.58 5.60
C ALA A 130 -1.50 -16.93 5.63
N ALA A 131 -0.52 -17.53 4.96
CA ALA A 131 0.83 -16.97 4.89
C ALA A 131 0.87 -15.70 4.03
N ALA A 132 0.10 -15.67 2.94
CA ALA A 132 -0.04 -14.47 2.11
C ALA A 132 -0.74 -13.33 2.87
N THR A 133 -1.79 -13.63 3.62
CA THR A 133 -2.45 -12.69 4.52
C THR A 133 -1.49 -12.16 5.58
N ALA A 134 -0.72 -13.05 6.20
CA ALA A 134 0.25 -12.71 7.22
C ALA A 134 1.36 -11.77 6.71
N GLU A 135 1.84 -12.00 5.49
CA GLU A 135 2.84 -11.15 4.86
C GLU A 135 2.27 -9.76 4.51
N ALA A 136 1.03 -9.69 4.03
CA ALA A 136 0.36 -8.41 3.79
C ALA A 136 0.11 -7.64 5.11
N MET A 137 -0.32 -8.33 6.18
CA MET A 137 -0.48 -7.74 7.51
C MET A 137 0.84 -7.24 8.09
N PHE A 138 1.94 -7.97 7.88
CA PHE A 138 3.27 -7.48 8.27
C PHE A 138 3.59 -6.12 7.63
N PHE A 139 3.39 -5.96 6.32
CA PHE A 139 3.66 -4.70 5.64
C PHE A 139 2.71 -3.58 6.08
N ARG A 140 1.45 -3.89 6.38
CA ARG A 140 0.50 -2.93 6.92
C ARG A 140 0.92 -2.45 8.32
N ALA A 141 1.28 -3.37 9.20
CA ALA A 141 1.79 -3.06 10.53
C ALA A 141 3.08 -2.22 10.47
N TYR A 142 4.01 -2.57 9.58
CA TYR A 142 5.21 -1.80 9.33
C TYR A 142 4.88 -0.36 8.94
N ALA A 143 4.02 -0.17 7.95
CA ALA A 143 3.66 1.16 7.47
C ALA A 143 2.97 2.00 8.56
N TYR A 144 2.04 1.42 9.32
CA TYR A 144 1.41 2.11 10.44
C TYR A 144 2.36 2.40 11.57
N ASN A 145 3.29 1.49 11.91
CA ASN A 145 4.30 1.75 12.93
C ASN A 145 5.19 2.95 12.55
N MET A 146 5.56 3.07 11.28
CA MET A 146 6.28 4.24 10.76
C MET A 146 5.43 5.53 10.84
N LEU A 147 4.18 5.46 10.39
CA LEU A 147 3.25 6.60 10.39
C LEU A 147 3.04 7.15 11.80
N VAL A 148 2.70 6.30 12.78
CA VAL A 148 2.45 6.78 14.15
C VAL A 148 3.72 7.25 14.85
N THR A 149 4.88 6.70 14.48
CA THR A 149 6.17 7.14 15.01
C THR A 149 6.51 8.56 14.55
N LEU A 150 6.22 8.90 13.30
CA LEU A 150 6.61 10.15 12.68
C LEU A 150 5.56 11.26 12.80
N TRP A 151 4.26 10.91 12.74
CA TRP A 151 3.17 11.89 12.68
C TRP A 151 2.21 11.83 13.88
N GLY A 152 2.34 10.83 14.75
CA GLY A 152 1.39 10.64 15.85
C GLY A 152 0.04 10.13 15.33
N ASP A 153 -1.05 10.86 15.61
CA ASP A 153 -2.38 10.52 15.14
C ASP A 153 -2.47 10.58 13.61
N VAL A 154 -2.95 9.51 13.00
CA VAL A 154 -3.03 9.35 11.53
C VAL A 154 -4.34 8.69 11.11
N PRO A 155 -4.81 8.87 9.88
CA PRO A 155 -5.98 8.15 9.37
C PRO A 155 -5.78 6.64 9.41
N LEU A 156 -6.72 5.92 10.00
CA LEU A 156 -6.73 4.45 10.03
C LEU A 156 -7.61 3.91 8.91
N VAL A 157 -7.02 3.23 7.94
CA VAL A 157 -7.67 2.63 6.77
C VAL A 157 -7.36 1.15 6.75
N THR A 158 -8.34 0.32 7.07
CA THR A 158 -8.20 -1.14 7.11
C THR A 158 -8.86 -1.85 5.94
N GLU A 159 -9.54 -1.09 5.08
CA GLU A 159 -10.21 -1.59 3.88
C GLU A 159 -9.52 -1.06 2.63
N SER A 160 -9.57 -1.84 1.55
CA SER A 160 -9.08 -1.37 0.26
C SER A 160 -10.03 -0.31 -0.31
N THR A 161 -9.47 0.77 -0.84
CA THR A 161 -10.24 1.82 -1.50
C THR A 161 -9.88 1.87 -2.97
N SER A 162 -10.89 1.81 -3.84
CA SER A 162 -10.76 1.98 -5.29
C SER A 162 -11.13 3.40 -5.74
N ILE A 163 -11.77 4.18 -4.87
CA ILE A 163 -12.24 5.54 -5.15
C ILE A 163 -11.50 6.50 -4.23
N PRO A 164 -10.93 7.60 -4.76
CA PRO A 164 -10.33 8.64 -3.94
C PRO A 164 -11.34 9.20 -2.92
N ARG A 165 -10.94 9.26 -1.66
CA ARG A 165 -11.71 9.84 -0.56
C ARG A 165 -10.96 11.01 0.04
N THR A 166 -11.68 12.04 0.43
CA THR A 166 -11.13 13.26 1.03
C THR A 166 -11.65 13.51 2.46
N ASP A 167 -12.45 12.60 2.99
CA ASP A 167 -13.16 12.69 4.27
C ASP A 167 -12.43 11.95 5.41
N TYR A 168 -11.17 11.65 5.25
CA TYR A 168 -10.38 10.99 6.30
C TYR A 168 -10.12 11.92 7.48
N THR A 169 -10.34 11.40 8.68
CA THR A 169 -9.96 12.03 9.94
C THR A 169 -8.80 11.25 10.59
N ARG A 170 -8.06 11.91 11.46
CA ARG A 170 -7.00 11.24 12.22
C ARG A 170 -7.60 10.39 13.32
N ASN A 171 -7.13 9.17 13.44
CA ASN A 171 -7.40 8.29 14.57
C ASN A 171 -6.31 8.43 15.62
N ALA A 172 -6.66 8.25 16.86
CA ALA A 172 -5.69 8.27 17.96
C ALA A 172 -4.63 7.17 17.78
N VAL A 173 -3.39 7.45 18.16
CA VAL A 173 -2.28 6.48 18.08
C VAL A 173 -2.65 5.13 18.71
N ALA A 174 -3.40 5.14 19.83
CA ALA A 174 -3.82 3.91 20.52
C ALA A 174 -4.73 3.01 19.66
N GLU A 175 -5.58 3.60 18.83
CA GLU A 175 -6.43 2.83 17.89
C GLU A 175 -5.59 2.20 16.79
N VAL A 176 -4.65 2.95 16.25
CA VAL A 176 -3.71 2.46 15.23
C VAL A 176 -2.81 1.37 15.82
N ASP A 177 -2.33 1.55 17.05
CA ASP A 177 -1.54 0.55 17.77
C ASP A 177 -2.30 -0.77 17.96
N GLY A 178 -3.62 -0.73 18.16
CA GLY A 178 -4.46 -1.92 18.22
C GLY A 178 -4.45 -2.72 16.90
N VAL A 179 -4.44 -2.06 15.76
CA VAL A 179 -4.32 -2.72 14.47
C VAL A 179 -2.91 -3.26 14.24
N ILE A 180 -1.88 -2.50 14.61
CA ILE A 180 -0.48 -2.96 14.54
C ILE A 180 -0.29 -4.23 15.39
N ASP A 181 -0.79 -4.25 16.63
CA ASP A 181 -0.71 -5.42 17.52
C ASP A 181 -1.41 -6.64 16.89
N SER A 182 -2.64 -6.46 16.43
CA SER A 182 -3.43 -7.51 15.78
C SER A 182 -2.70 -8.09 14.55
N ASP A 183 -2.20 -7.24 13.67
CA ASP A 183 -1.52 -7.64 12.45
C ASP A 183 -0.22 -8.41 12.76
N LEU A 184 0.56 -7.95 13.74
CA LEU A 184 1.82 -8.58 14.12
C LEU A 184 1.59 -9.92 14.83
N VAL A 185 0.58 -10.05 15.68
CA VAL A 185 0.20 -11.32 16.30
C VAL A 185 -0.17 -12.35 15.23
N TYR A 186 -0.96 -11.93 14.22
CA TYR A 186 -1.30 -12.80 13.10
C TYR A 186 -0.08 -13.17 12.25
N ALA A 187 0.78 -12.20 11.97
CA ALA A 187 2.00 -12.40 11.19
C ALA A 187 2.97 -13.40 11.88
N MET A 188 3.23 -13.22 13.16
CA MET A 188 4.08 -14.13 13.94
C MET A 188 3.55 -15.56 13.99
N SER A 189 2.23 -15.75 13.89
CA SER A 189 1.60 -17.06 13.97
C SER A 189 1.51 -17.78 12.62
N ASN A 190 1.45 -17.07 11.51
CA ASN A 190 1.10 -17.64 10.20
C ASN A 190 2.20 -17.47 9.13
N LEU A 191 3.23 -16.67 9.37
CA LEU A 191 4.38 -16.62 8.47
C LEU A 191 5.22 -17.90 8.57
N PRO A 192 5.94 -18.27 7.50
CA PRO A 192 6.87 -19.40 7.55
C PRO A 192 8.03 -19.12 8.50
N VAL A 193 8.54 -20.16 9.15
CA VAL A 193 9.80 -20.09 9.90
C VAL A 193 10.98 -19.92 8.95
N VAL A 194 12.10 -19.39 9.46
CA VAL A 194 13.34 -19.27 8.68
C VAL A 194 13.73 -20.61 8.06
N GLY A 195 14.10 -20.60 6.78
CA GLY A 195 14.49 -21.81 6.04
C GLY A 195 13.33 -22.66 5.51
N ALA A 196 12.09 -22.42 5.94
CA ALA A 196 10.92 -23.14 5.42
C ALA A 196 10.25 -22.43 4.22
N ALA A 197 10.57 -21.16 3.98
CA ALA A 197 10.04 -20.42 2.84
C ALA A 197 10.69 -20.88 1.54
N LYS A 198 9.90 -21.02 0.49
CA LYS A 198 10.40 -21.35 -0.87
C LYS A 198 11.35 -20.27 -1.42
N ASN A 199 11.32 -19.08 -0.84
CA ASN A 199 12.16 -17.95 -1.21
C ASN A 199 12.63 -17.25 0.09
N GLU A 200 13.92 -17.34 0.37
CA GLU A 200 14.55 -16.78 1.58
C GLU A 200 14.47 -15.24 1.64
N SER A 201 14.15 -14.56 0.53
CA SER A 201 13.94 -13.10 0.52
C SER A 201 12.51 -12.68 0.90
N ARG A 202 11.62 -13.62 1.23
CA ARG A 202 10.25 -13.32 1.69
C ARG A 202 10.23 -13.09 3.21
N ILE A 203 9.20 -12.38 3.67
CA ILE A 203 9.00 -12.15 5.09
C ILE A 203 8.77 -13.49 5.82
N ASN A 204 9.40 -13.63 6.97
CA ASN A 204 9.32 -14.81 7.83
C ASN A 204 8.94 -14.43 9.27
N GLN A 205 8.74 -15.43 10.13
CA GLN A 205 8.34 -15.22 11.52
C GLN A 205 9.32 -14.36 12.31
N ASP A 206 10.62 -14.53 12.10
CA ASP A 206 11.62 -13.79 12.88
C ASP A 206 11.64 -12.30 12.53
N MET A 207 11.39 -11.96 11.24
CA MET A 207 11.19 -10.58 10.82
C MET A 207 9.95 -9.96 11.46
N ALA A 208 8.85 -10.73 11.58
CA ALA A 208 7.65 -10.27 12.25
C ALA A 208 7.88 -10.08 13.77
N ARG A 209 8.62 -10.99 14.41
CA ARG A 209 9.02 -10.87 15.83
C ARG A 209 9.88 -9.65 16.08
N GLN A 210 10.84 -9.37 15.18
CA GLN A 210 11.67 -8.17 15.26
C GLN A 210 10.84 -6.90 15.20
N LEU A 211 9.96 -6.79 14.21
CA LEU A 211 9.06 -5.64 14.06
C LEU A 211 8.11 -5.51 15.26
N ALA A 212 7.60 -6.63 15.78
CA ALA A 212 6.75 -6.64 16.97
C ALA A 212 7.50 -6.12 18.19
N GLY A 213 8.75 -6.56 18.41
CA GLY A 213 9.60 -6.06 19.48
C GLY A 213 9.76 -4.54 19.41
N GLU A 214 10.09 -3.99 18.25
CA GLU A 214 10.24 -2.55 18.05
C GLU A 214 8.91 -1.78 18.28
N ALA A 215 7.79 -2.26 17.71
CA ALA A 215 6.50 -1.64 17.89
C ALA A 215 6.05 -1.66 19.36
N TYR A 216 6.21 -2.79 20.05
CA TYR A 216 5.84 -2.93 21.45
C TYR A 216 6.72 -2.09 22.38
N LEU A 217 8.01 -1.91 22.09
CA LEU A 217 8.86 -0.98 22.83
C LEU A 217 8.35 0.46 22.71
N ARG A 218 7.95 0.88 21.50
CA ARG A 218 7.34 2.20 21.28
C ARG A 218 6.01 2.33 22.03
N MET A 219 5.14 1.32 21.96
CA MET A 219 3.85 1.29 22.69
C MET A 219 4.07 1.32 24.19
N GLY A 220 5.11 0.64 24.69
CA GLY A 220 5.49 0.58 26.08
C GLY A 220 5.78 1.94 26.74
N MET A 221 6.16 2.93 25.93
CA MET A 221 6.32 4.31 26.41
C MET A 221 5.01 4.96 26.85
N ARG A 222 3.86 4.41 26.41
CA ARG A 222 2.52 4.89 26.81
C ARG A 222 1.80 3.91 27.72
N ASP A 223 2.01 2.61 27.52
CA ASP A 223 1.45 1.54 28.35
C ASP A 223 2.54 0.50 28.65
N ALA A 224 3.05 0.52 29.88
CA ALA A 224 4.16 -0.32 30.31
C ALA A 224 3.92 -1.84 30.15
N SER A 225 2.65 -2.29 29.99
CA SER A 225 2.33 -3.69 29.73
C SER A 225 2.94 -4.22 28.42
N TYR A 226 3.16 -3.33 27.46
CA TYR A 226 3.78 -3.69 26.19
C TYR A 226 5.28 -4.03 26.28
N PHE A 227 6.00 -3.59 27.31
CA PHE A 227 7.39 -4.00 27.49
C PHE A 227 7.55 -5.51 27.67
N LYS A 228 6.60 -6.14 28.39
CA LYS A 228 6.59 -7.60 28.50
C LYS A 228 6.26 -8.28 27.17
N LYS A 229 5.31 -7.73 26.40
CA LYS A 229 5.03 -8.23 25.04
C LYS A 229 6.26 -8.11 24.12
N ALA A 230 7.02 -7.02 24.23
CA ALA A 230 8.25 -6.84 23.46
C ALA A 230 9.29 -7.93 23.78
N GLU A 231 9.54 -8.19 25.07
CA GLU A 231 10.41 -9.26 25.51
C GLU A 231 9.96 -10.63 24.99
N ASP A 232 8.68 -10.94 25.15
CA ASP A 232 8.09 -12.22 24.72
C ASP A 232 8.13 -12.41 23.20
N ALA A 233 7.97 -11.34 22.42
CA ALA A 233 8.00 -11.40 20.98
C ALA A 233 9.38 -11.80 20.42
N VAL A 234 10.48 -11.33 21.04
CA VAL A 234 11.86 -11.58 20.58
C VAL A 234 12.55 -12.72 21.30
N THR A 235 11.92 -13.28 22.33
CA THR A 235 12.44 -14.46 23.03
C THR A 235 11.93 -15.71 22.32
N PRO A 236 12.82 -16.63 21.86
CA PRO A 236 12.42 -17.85 21.14
C PRO A 236 11.65 -18.82 22.01
#